data_0eeaf51e90bcb0db8ddc4ad251a13928
#
_entry.id   0eeaf51e90bcb0db8ddc4ad251a13928
#
_cell.length_a   1.000
_cell.length_b   1.000
_cell.length_c   1.000
_cell.angle_alpha   90.00
_cell.angle_beta   90.00
_cell.angle_gamma   90.00
#
_symmetry.space_group_name_H-M   'P 1'
#
loop_
_entity.id
_entity.type
_entity.pdbx_description
1 polymer ?
#
loop_
_entity_poly.entity_id
_entity_poly.type
_entity_poly.pdbx_seq_one_letter_code
_entity_poly.pdbx_strand_id
1 'polypeptide(L)'
;MATKEEIVKQGYITYENENIKVFWNPKICQHVGKCVRGNGKVFEVGRRPWIDLSQASAKEIAAVIDQCPSKALQYELKDSICIVFEVENNRSAAYDNGKQIGECEFNPSSSAWIITHTGVRPEYEGKGIARKLLLKVVEAARAKKVKITPVCSYAVKVMTGKEEYKDVL
;
A
#
# COMPACT_ATOMS: atom_id res chain seq x y z
N MET A 1 -0.56 -9.70 18.63
CA MET A 1 -1.34 -8.52 18.16
C MET A 1 -2.79 -8.97 18.08
N ALA A 2 -3.71 -8.18 18.66
CA ALA A 2 -5.14 -8.50 18.63
C ALA A 2 -5.68 -8.44 17.21
N THR A 3 -6.57 -9.35 16.85
CA THR A 3 -7.20 -9.39 15.53
C THR A 3 -8.21 -8.23 15.35
N LYS A 4 -8.55 -7.88 14.11
CA LYS A 4 -9.55 -6.84 13.78
C LYS A 4 -10.87 -7.00 14.55
N GLU A 5 -11.34 -8.22 14.69
CA GLU A 5 -12.60 -8.55 15.37
C GLU A 5 -12.49 -8.40 16.90
N GLU A 6 -11.33 -8.68 17.47
CA GLU A 6 -11.06 -8.50 18.89
C GLU A 6 -11.01 -7.02 19.30
N ILE A 7 -10.45 -6.15 18.46
CA ILE A 7 -10.37 -4.70 18.71
C ILE A 7 -11.77 -4.07 18.73
N VAL A 8 -12.64 -4.43 17.77
CA VAL A 8 -14.02 -3.91 17.75
C VAL A 8 -14.84 -4.43 18.93
N LYS A 9 -14.68 -5.70 19.33
CA LYS A 9 -15.33 -6.29 20.50
C LYS A 9 -14.92 -5.63 21.82
N GLN A 10 -13.75 -4.97 21.89
CA GLN A 10 -13.24 -4.26 23.07
C GLN A 10 -13.79 -2.82 23.21
N GLY A 11 -14.73 -2.39 22.38
CA GLY A 11 -15.37 -1.07 22.46
C GLY A 11 -14.56 0.06 21.83
N TYR A 12 -13.72 -0.24 20.83
CA TYR A 12 -13.06 0.77 20.03
C TYR A 12 -13.97 1.34 18.94
N ILE A 13 -13.95 2.65 18.81
CA ILE A 13 -14.56 3.39 17.70
C ILE A 13 -13.52 3.49 16.58
N THR A 14 -13.93 3.25 15.34
CA THR A 14 -13.05 3.22 14.18
C THR A 14 -13.19 4.47 13.33
N TYR A 15 -12.06 5.04 12.92
CA TYR A 15 -11.92 6.09 11.92
C TYR A 15 -11.01 5.57 10.82
N GLU A 16 -11.34 5.75 9.55
CA GLU A 16 -10.49 5.26 8.47
C GLU A 16 -10.53 6.14 7.22
N ASN A 17 -9.41 6.17 6.51
CA ASN A 17 -9.28 6.68 5.16
C ASN A 17 -8.52 5.67 4.29
N GLU A 18 -8.08 6.07 3.10
CA GLU A 18 -7.35 5.20 2.17
C GLU A 18 -6.03 4.66 2.75
N ASN A 19 -5.36 5.40 3.62
CA ASN A 19 -3.98 5.17 4.05
C ASN A 19 -3.83 4.65 5.48
N ILE A 20 -4.81 4.92 6.36
CA ILE A 20 -4.73 4.56 7.78
C ILE A 20 -6.12 4.25 8.35
N LYS A 21 -6.14 3.31 9.27
CA LYS A 21 -7.27 3.01 10.12
C LYS A 21 -6.88 3.28 11.56
N VAL A 22 -7.64 4.13 12.24
CA VAL A 22 -7.41 4.52 13.63
C VAL A 22 -8.52 3.98 14.50
N PHE A 23 -8.15 3.43 15.63
CA PHE A 23 -9.06 2.88 16.63
C PHE A 23 -8.95 3.73 17.90
N TRP A 24 -10.08 4.15 18.45
CA TRP A 24 -10.14 4.90 19.70
C TRP A 24 -11.10 4.27 20.68
N ASN A 25 -10.63 4.03 21.90
CA ASN A 25 -11.45 3.52 22.98
C ASN A 25 -11.62 4.57 24.09
N PRO A 26 -12.81 5.18 24.20
CA PRO A 26 -13.07 6.21 25.20
C PRO A 26 -13.01 5.70 26.65
N LYS A 27 -13.26 4.39 26.88
CA LYS A 27 -13.30 3.80 28.22
C LYS A 27 -11.93 3.69 28.89
N ILE A 28 -10.86 3.56 28.10
CA ILE A 28 -9.49 3.44 28.61
C ILE A 28 -8.66 4.70 28.36
N CYS A 29 -9.27 5.73 27.75
CA CYS A 29 -8.60 7.00 27.51
C CYS A 29 -8.37 7.76 28.82
N GLN A 30 -7.09 8.04 29.15
CA GLN A 30 -6.69 8.79 30.35
C GLN A 30 -6.73 10.31 30.17
N HIS A 31 -7.19 10.80 29.01
CA HIS A 31 -7.30 12.22 28.67
C HIS A 31 -6.02 13.05 28.88
N VAL A 32 -4.84 12.45 28.75
CA VAL A 32 -3.53 13.12 28.91
C VAL A 32 -3.30 14.21 27.86
N GLY A 33 -4.05 14.19 26.75
CA GLY A 33 -4.04 15.22 25.72
C GLY A 33 -2.80 15.20 24.79
N LYS A 34 -1.97 14.14 24.82
CA LYS A 34 -0.80 14.03 23.92
C LYS A 34 -1.19 14.05 22.44
N CYS A 35 -2.30 13.41 22.08
CA CYS A 35 -2.82 13.40 20.71
C CYS A 35 -3.19 14.82 20.23
N VAL A 36 -3.93 15.56 21.03
CA VAL A 36 -4.36 16.95 20.70
C VAL A 36 -3.17 17.88 20.61
N ARG A 37 -2.21 17.79 21.54
CA ARG A 37 -0.98 18.59 21.48
C ARG A 37 -0.04 18.17 20.33
N GLY A 38 -0.04 16.88 20.00
CA GLY A 38 0.79 16.35 18.93
C GLY A 38 0.32 16.75 17.53
N ASN A 39 -0.99 16.77 17.31
CA ASN A 39 -1.61 17.28 16.08
C ASN A 39 -3.07 17.68 16.30
N GLY A 40 -3.29 18.95 16.69
CA GLY A 40 -4.62 19.49 16.95
C GLY A 40 -5.52 19.62 15.72
N LYS A 41 -4.97 19.54 14.50
CA LYS A 41 -5.78 19.52 13.26
C LYS A 41 -6.44 18.15 13.05
N VAL A 42 -5.72 17.08 13.37
CA VAL A 42 -6.24 15.71 13.31
C VAL A 42 -7.14 15.41 14.50
N PHE A 43 -6.68 15.73 15.72
CA PHE A 43 -7.34 15.40 16.99
C PHE A 43 -7.92 16.64 17.65
N GLU A 44 -9.20 16.92 17.42
CA GLU A 44 -9.88 18.13 17.91
C GLU A 44 -11.12 17.79 18.74
N VAL A 45 -11.03 17.97 20.05
CA VAL A 45 -12.08 17.53 21.02
C VAL A 45 -13.44 18.19 20.76
N GLY A 46 -13.48 19.42 20.26
CA GLY A 46 -14.72 20.17 19.97
C GLY A 46 -15.42 19.78 18.67
N ARG A 47 -14.70 19.07 17.77
CA ARG A 47 -15.21 18.70 16.45
C ARG A 47 -15.99 17.38 16.49
N ARG A 48 -16.83 17.16 15.49
CA ARG A 48 -17.50 15.88 15.25
C ARG A 48 -17.38 15.51 13.77
N PRO A 49 -16.70 14.42 13.40
CA PRO A 49 -15.91 13.53 14.27
C PRO A 49 -14.65 14.23 14.82
N TRP A 50 -14.22 13.89 16.04
CA TRP A 50 -13.08 14.53 16.72
C TRP A 50 -11.71 14.10 16.17
N ILE A 51 -11.68 13.01 15.39
CA ILE A 51 -10.51 12.55 14.63
C ILE A 51 -10.81 12.76 13.15
N ASP A 52 -9.99 13.60 12.49
CA ASP A 52 -10.06 13.86 11.06
C ASP A 52 -8.74 13.45 10.40
N LEU A 53 -8.76 12.31 9.73
CA LEU A 53 -7.58 11.70 9.12
C LEU A 53 -7.16 12.38 7.80
N SER A 54 -7.92 13.36 7.31
CA SER A 54 -7.56 14.12 6.10
C SER A 54 -6.53 15.23 6.36
N GLN A 55 -6.32 15.58 7.63
CA GLN A 55 -5.51 16.73 8.05
C GLN A 55 -4.01 16.47 8.14
N ALA A 56 -3.57 15.21 8.00
CA ALA A 56 -2.15 14.84 8.05
C ALA A 56 -1.90 13.52 7.32
N SER A 57 -0.64 13.22 7.02
CA SER A 57 -0.25 11.93 6.45
C SER A 57 -0.42 10.80 7.45
N ALA A 58 -0.61 9.58 6.96
CA ALA A 58 -0.72 8.39 7.80
C ALA A 58 0.47 8.21 8.75
N LYS A 59 1.68 8.56 8.31
CA LYS A 59 2.91 8.50 9.13
C LYS A 59 2.90 9.50 10.28
N GLU A 60 2.47 10.73 10.04
CA GLU A 60 2.35 11.76 11.08
C GLU A 60 1.29 11.38 12.11
N ILE A 61 0.14 10.88 11.66
CA ILE A 61 -0.93 10.39 12.53
C ILE A 61 -0.43 9.23 13.40
N ALA A 62 0.26 8.26 12.81
CA ALA A 62 0.85 7.12 13.51
C ALA A 62 1.84 7.56 14.59
N ALA A 63 2.75 8.49 14.27
CA ALA A 63 3.74 9.01 15.22
C ALA A 63 3.11 9.71 16.43
N VAL A 64 1.97 10.37 16.24
CA VAL A 64 1.20 10.98 17.35
C VAL A 64 0.51 9.89 18.19
N ILE A 65 -0.07 8.88 17.54
CA ILE A 65 -0.76 7.77 18.25
C ILE A 65 0.21 6.93 19.06
N ASP A 66 1.44 6.72 18.60
CA ASP A 66 2.49 5.99 19.32
C ASP A 66 2.80 6.58 20.71
N GLN A 67 2.54 7.89 20.89
CA GLN A 67 2.73 8.58 22.16
C GLN A 67 1.57 8.37 23.15
N CYS A 68 0.50 7.66 22.77
CA CYS A 68 -0.66 7.42 23.63
C CYS A 68 -0.30 6.47 24.79
N PRO A 69 -0.26 6.92 26.05
CA PRO A 69 0.23 6.09 27.15
C PRO A 69 -0.74 4.97 27.53
N SER A 70 -2.05 5.20 27.39
CA SER A 70 -3.09 4.22 27.73
C SER A 70 -3.42 3.25 26.59
N LYS A 71 -2.79 3.43 25.39
CA LYS A 71 -3.15 2.68 24.18
C LYS A 71 -4.64 2.80 23.80
N ALA A 72 -5.32 3.84 24.31
CA ALA A 72 -6.68 4.17 23.91
C ALA A 72 -6.78 4.54 22.42
N LEU A 73 -5.70 5.05 21.83
CA LEU A 73 -5.52 5.21 20.39
C LEU A 73 -4.58 4.12 19.89
N GLN A 74 -5.01 3.46 18.82
CA GLN A 74 -4.23 2.48 18.06
C GLN A 74 -4.44 2.72 16.58
N TYR A 75 -3.59 2.18 15.72
CA TYR A 75 -3.73 2.34 14.27
C TYR A 75 -3.29 1.09 13.51
N GLU A 76 -3.75 1.01 12.29
CA GLU A 76 -3.32 0.08 11.25
C GLU A 76 -3.03 0.91 9.99
N LEU A 77 -1.79 0.88 9.51
CA LEU A 77 -1.46 1.49 8.22
C LEU A 77 -2.03 0.61 7.11
N LYS A 78 -2.80 1.20 6.22
CA LYS A 78 -3.21 0.54 4.99
C LYS A 78 -2.07 0.66 3.98
N ASP A 79 -1.92 -0.34 3.12
CA ASP A 79 -0.98 -0.27 2.02
C ASP A 79 -1.34 0.92 1.12
N SER A 80 -0.60 2.01 1.27
CA SER A 80 -0.71 3.20 0.41
C SER A 80 -0.11 2.96 -1.00
N ILE A 81 0.37 1.73 -1.24
CA ILE A 81 1.03 1.37 -2.49
C ILE A 81 -0.03 1.06 -3.54
N CYS A 82 -0.11 1.95 -4.54
CA CYS A 82 -0.91 1.78 -5.74
C CYS A 82 -0.04 1.24 -6.87
N ILE A 83 -0.51 0.23 -7.59
CA ILE A 83 0.15 -0.29 -8.79
C ILE A 83 -0.73 -0.02 -9.99
N VAL A 84 -0.19 0.74 -10.94
CA VAL A 84 -0.87 1.21 -12.15
C VAL A 84 -0.20 0.63 -13.38
N PHE A 85 -0.98 0.30 -14.41
CA PHE A 85 -0.46 -0.03 -15.73
C PHE A 85 -0.46 1.23 -16.59
N GLU A 86 0.71 1.69 -16.96
CA GLU A 86 0.92 2.90 -17.76
C GLU A 86 1.19 2.51 -19.22
N VAL A 87 0.14 2.47 -20.02
CA VAL A 87 0.21 2.03 -21.42
C VAL A 87 1.17 2.90 -22.24
N GLU A 88 1.09 4.22 -22.06
CA GLU A 88 1.90 5.19 -22.81
C GLU A 88 3.40 5.09 -22.46
N ASN A 89 3.72 4.64 -21.26
CA ASN A 89 5.08 4.48 -20.78
C ASN A 89 5.59 3.04 -20.92
N ASN A 90 4.79 2.11 -21.46
CA ASN A 90 5.12 0.70 -21.61
C ASN A 90 5.63 0.06 -20.32
N ARG A 91 4.94 0.31 -19.21
CA ARG A 91 5.32 -0.21 -17.90
C ARG A 91 4.13 -0.39 -16.96
N SER A 92 4.34 -1.15 -15.90
CA SER A 92 3.60 -1.00 -14.66
C SER A 92 4.44 -0.21 -13.67
N ALA A 93 3.83 0.68 -12.91
CA ALA A 93 4.50 1.50 -11.92
C ALA A 93 3.82 1.37 -10.55
N ALA A 94 4.63 1.34 -9.49
CA ALA A 94 4.18 1.35 -8.11
C ALA A 94 4.39 2.73 -7.50
N TYR A 95 3.38 3.25 -6.84
CA TYR A 95 3.40 4.55 -6.18
C TYR A 95 3.06 4.42 -4.70
N ASP A 96 3.79 5.13 -3.85
CA ASP A 96 3.45 5.35 -2.44
C ASP A 96 3.24 6.84 -2.23
N ASN A 97 1.99 7.25 -1.91
CA ASN A 97 1.61 8.67 -1.76
C ASN A 97 2.04 9.54 -2.96
N GLY A 98 1.82 9.06 -4.18
CA GLY A 98 2.17 9.77 -5.41
C GLY A 98 3.65 9.72 -5.82
N LYS A 99 4.54 9.18 -4.97
CA LYS A 99 5.95 9.00 -5.30
C LYS A 99 6.18 7.62 -5.91
N GLN A 100 6.78 7.57 -7.10
CA GLN A 100 7.15 6.30 -7.73
C GLN A 100 8.20 5.56 -6.89
N ILE A 101 7.91 4.31 -6.58
CA ILE A 101 8.72 3.44 -5.73
C ILE A 101 9.22 2.17 -6.42
N GLY A 102 8.71 1.88 -7.62
CA GLY A 102 9.15 0.75 -8.42
C GLY A 102 8.45 0.72 -9.77
N GLU A 103 8.98 -0.09 -10.67
CA GLU A 103 8.44 -0.27 -12.03
C GLU A 103 8.78 -1.64 -12.59
N CYS A 104 8.01 -2.07 -13.60
CA CYS A 104 8.30 -3.20 -14.47
C CYS A 104 8.08 -2.73 -15.91
N GLU A 105 9.15 -2.61 -16.66
CA GLU A 105 9.18 -2.09 -18.03
C GLU A 105 9.13 -3.21 -19.06
N PHE A 106 8.49 -2.92 -20.18
CA PHE A 106 8.49 -3.82 -21.32
C PHE A 106 8.61 -3.06 -22.64
N ASN A 107 9.21 -3.70 -23.64
CA ASN A 107 9.20 -3.22 -25.00
C ASN A 107 8.10 -3.96 -25.77
N PRO A 108 7.08 -3.25 -26.30
CA PRO A 108 6.06 -3.87 -27.13
C PRO A 108 6.64 -4.23 -28.51
N SER A 109 6.38 -5.46 -28.96
CA SER A 109 6.59 -5.88 -30.34
C SER A 109 5.27 -6.35 -30.94
N SER A 110 5.27 -6.63 -32.23
CA SER A 110 4.07 -7.07 -32.94
C SER A 110 3.48 -8.40 -32.43
N SER A 111 4.30 -9.24 -31.81
CA SER A 111 3.92 -10.58 -31.36
C SER A 111 4.06 -10.83 -29.85
N ALA A 112 4.88 -10.02 -29.17
CA ALA A 112 5.16 -10.22 -27.75
C ALA A 112 5.58 -8.92 -27.05
N TRP A 113 5.41 -8.87 -25.73
CA TRP A 113 6.00 -7.85 -24.88
C TRP A 113 7.27 -8.39 -24.23
N ILE A 114 8.38 -7.70 -24.44
CA ILE A 114 9.69 -8.10 -23.92
C ILE A 114 9.89 -7.38 -22.59
N ILE A 115 9.82 -8.10 -21.47
CA ILE A 115 10.09 -7.50 -20.14
C ILE A 115 11.59 -7.32 -19.96
N THR A 116 12.02 -6.07 -19.96
CA THR A 116 13.43 -5.67 -19.93
C THR A 116 13.94 -5.33 -18.55
N HIS A 117 13.09 -4.77 -17.69
CA HIS A 117 13.47 -4.32 -16.36
C HIS A 117 12.35 -4.54 -15.34
N THR A 118 12.74 -4.85 -14.10
CA THR A 118 11.86 -4.81 -12.92
C THR A 118 12.68 -4.34 -11.74
N GLY A 119 12.29 -3.23 -11.16
CA GLY A 119 12.99 -2.61 -10.03
C GLY A 119 12.04 -2.06 -8.98
N VAL A 120 12.50 -2.07 -7.74
CA VAL A 120 11.82 -1.47 -6.58
C VAL A 120 12.87 -0.74 -5.76
N ARG A 121 12.54 0.42 -5.20
CA ARG A 121 13.47 1.16 -4.34
C ARG A 121 13.87 0.32 -3.13
N PRO A 122 15.13 0.39 -2.67
CA PRO A 122 15.65 -0.45 -1.59
C PRO A 122 14.79 -0.43 -0.31
N GLU A 123 14.27 0.75 0.06
CA GLU A 123 13.43 0.92 1.23
C GLU A 123 12.05 0.22 1.16
N TYR A 124 11.69 -0.28 -0.02
CA TYR A 124 10.44 -1.00 -0.29
C TYR A 124 10.66 -2.47 -0.67
N GLU A 125 11.89 -2.94 -0.67
CA GLU A 125 12.21 -4.35 -0.95
C GLU A 125 11.59 -5.29 0.09
N GLY A 126 11.43 -6.55 -0.28
CA GLY A 126 10.84 -7.56 0.62
C GLY A 126 9.32 -7.50 0.80
N LYS A 127 8.65 -6.45 0.29
CA LYS A 127 7.18 -6.26 0.41
C LYS A 127 6.38 -6.89 -0.74
N GLY A 128 7.02 -7.64 -1.63
CA GLY A 128 6.36 -8.30 -2.76
C GLY A 128 5.94 -7.36 -3.90
N ILE A 129 6.39 -6.09 -3.89
CA ILE A 129 6.00 -5.08 -4.90
C ILE A 129 6.46 -5.47 -6.30
N ALA A 130 7.69 -5.97 -6.46
CA ALA A 130 8.22 -6.41 -7.74
C ALA A 130 7.34 -7.49 -8.39
N ARG A 131 6.82 -8.44 -7.58
CA ARG A 131 5.88 -9.46 -8.05
C ARG A 131 4.54 -8.86 -8.48
N LYS A 132 4.01 -7.92 -7.71
CA LYS A 132 2.75 -7.23 -8.07
C LYS A 132 2.89 -6.42 -9.36
N LEU A 133 4.05 -5.75 -9.56
CA LEU A 133 4.37 -5.05 -10.80
C LEU A 133 4.39 -5.99 -12.01
N LEU A 134 5.10 -7.10 -11.90
CA LEU A 134 5.16 -8.12 -12.95
C LEU A 134 3.78 -8.69 -13.27
N LEU A 135 2.99 -9.04 -12.23
CA LEU A 135 1.63 -9.54 -12.41
C LEU A 135 0.73 -8.53 -13.13
N LYS A 136 0.90 -7.24 -12.88
CA LYS A 136 0.14 -6.19 -13.56
C LYS A 136 0.41 -6.15 -15.07
N VAL A 137 1.67 -6.37 -15.48
CA VAL A 137 2.03 -6.51 -16.92
C VAL A 137 1.44 -7.80 -17.50
N VAL A 138 1.50 -8.91 -16.75
CA VAL A 138 0.92 -10.21 -17.19
C VAL A 138 -0.60 -10.10 -17.38
N GLU A 139 -1.32 -9.46 -16.46
CA GLU A 139 -2.76 -9.22 -16.58
C GLU A 139 -3.10 -8.42 -17.84
N ALA A 140 -2.33 -7.36 -18.10
CA ALA A 140 -2.52 -6.52 -19.30
C ALA A 140 -2.20 -7.29 -20.60
N ALA A 141 -1.16 -8.13 -20.59
CA ALA A 141 -0.81 -8.99 -21.72
C ALA A 141 -1.91 -10.02 -22.01
N ARG A 142 -2.47 -10.64 -20.99
CA ARG A 142 -3.63 -11.55 -21.11
C ARG A 142 -4.83 -10.85 -21.72
N ALA A 143 -5.17 -9.66 -21.22
CA ALA A 143 -6.29 -8.87 -21.74
C ALA A 143 -6.12 -8.51 -23.22
N LYS A 144 -4.89 -8.25 -23.65
CA LYS A 144 -4.55 -7.94 -25.05
C LYS A 144 -4.22 -9.16 -25.89
N LYS A 145 -4.21 -10.36 -25.29
CA LYS A 145 -3.85 -11.63 -25.97
C LYS A 145 -2.47 -11.60 -26.62
N VAL A 146 -1.51 -10.93 -25.98
CA VAL A 146 -0.11 -10.88 -26.42
C VAL A 146 0.74 -11.78 -25.54
N LYS A 147 1.82 -12.34 -26.13
CA LYS A 147 2.79 -13.14 -25.41
C LYS A 147 3.78 -12.26 -24.63
N ILE A 148 4.49 -12.85 -23.71
CA ILE A 148 5.57 -12.20 -22.92
C ILE A 148 6.87 -12.95 -23.15
N THR A 149 7.93 -12.20 -23.43
CA THR A 149 9.30 -12.71 -23.43
C THR A 149 10.04 -12.11 -22.24
N PRO A 150 10.26 -12.85 -21.14
CA PRO A 150 11.02 -12.35 -20.02
C PRO A 150 12.52 -12.33 -20.35
N VAL A 151 13.15 -11.15 -20.30
CA VAL A 151 14.60 -10.97 -20.48
C VAL A 151 15.24 -10.48 -19.17
N CYS A 152 14.52 -9.67 -18.41
CA CYS A 152 14.93 -9.26 -17.06
C CYS A 152 15.13 -10.50 -16.16
N SER A 153 16.26 -10.56 -15.46
CA SER A 153 16.61 -11.69 -14.58
C SER A 153 15.54 -12.02 -13.53
N TYR A 154 14.88 -11.00 -12.99
CA TYR A 154 13.77 -11.17 -12.07
C TYR A 154 12.56 -11.82 -12.76
N ALA A 155 12.15 -11.32 -13.93
CA ALA A 155 11.02 -11.87 -14.68
C ALA A 155 11.29 -13.31 -15.12
N VAL A 156 12.50 -13.62 -15.61
CA VAL A 156 12.92 -14.99 -15.94
C VAL A 156 12.77 -15.91 -14.72
N LYS A 157 13.31 -15.53 -13.57
CA LYS A 157 13.24 -16.31 -12.33
C LYS A 157 11.80 -16.56 -11.87
N VAL A 158 10.93 -15.59 -12.02
CA VAL A 158 9.53 -15.69 -11.53
C VAL A 158 8.65 -16.46 -12.51
N MET A 159 8.83 -16.29 -13.82
CA MET A 159 7.91 -16.82 -14.84
C MET A 159 8.32 -18.15 -15.42
N THR A 160 9.63 -18.40 -15.64
CA THR A 160 10.09 -19.57 -16.37
C THR A 160 9.77 -20.87 -15.61
N GLY A 161 9.19 -21.84 -16.29
CA GLY A 161 8.84 -23.13 -15.73
C GLY A 161 7.64 -23.15 -14.78
N LYS A 162 6.89 -22.05 -14.69
CA LYS A 162 5.69 -21.95 -13.88
C LYS A 162 4.44 -22.15 -14.71
N GLU A 163 3.58 -23.07 -14.29
CA GLU A 163 2.30 -23.36 -14.95
C GLU A 163 1.41 -22.13 -15.09
N GLU A 164 1.42 -21.27 -14.06
CA GLU A 164 0.60 -20.04 -13.99
C GLU A 164 0.88 -19.02 -15.09
N TYR A 165 2.00 -19.14 -15.85
CA TYR A 165 2.38 -18.22 -16.91
C TYR A 165 2.47 -18.87 -18.29
N LYS A 166 2.17 -20.16 -18.43
CA LYS A 166 2.23 -20.88 -19.72
C LYS A 166 1.37 -20.26 -20.81
N ASP A 167 0.27 -19.64 -20.40
CA ASP A 167 -0.68 -18.98 -21.31
C ASP A 167 -0.14 -17.72 -21.95
N VAL A 168 0.87 -17.10 -21.35
CA VAL A 168 1.47 -15.85 -21.81
C VAL A 168 2.93 -15.97 -22.26
N LEU A 169 3.61 -17.07 -21.98
CA LEU A 169 4.97 -17.35 -22.45
C LEU A 169 5.03 -17.95 -23.87
#